data_adcde5a49db50b4c4dd977a39d420784
#
_entry.id   adcde5a49db50b4c4dd977a39d420784
#
_cell.length_a   1.000
_cell.length_b   1.000
_cell.length_c   1.000
_cell.angle_alpha   90.00
_cell.angle_beta   90.00
_cell.angle_gamma   90.00
#
_symmetry.space_group_name_H-M   'P 1'
#
loop_
_entity.id
_entity.type
_entity.pdbx_description
1 polymer ?
#
loop_
_entity_poly.entity_id
_entity_poly.type
_entity_poly.pdbx_seq_one_letter_code
_entity_poly.pdbx_strand_id
1 'polypeptide(L)'
;HRDLHSFPTRRSSDLVATNRKAFFDYEILDRYEAGLVLTGTEIKSIRAGKIDLRDAYARPQNGELWLVNAHIAPYDAGSVNNHDPKRPRKLLMHREEIAKLKSIVAEKGVTIVALSLFIKGHVAKVGLGLARGKRQYDKRRTLINKDMDREARRALGTVR
;
A
#
# COMPACT_ATOMS: atom_id res chain seq x y z
N HIS A 1 21.78 -8.40 5.27
CA HIS A 1 20.51 -9.13 5.08
C HIS A 1 19.32 -8.27 5.50
N ARG A 2 18.36 -8.13 4.63
CA ARG A 2 17.20 -7.31 4.88
C ARG A 2 15.99 -8.19 5.22
N ASP A 3 15.31 -7.85 6.31
CA ASP A 3 14.05 -8.49 6.65
C ASP A 3 12.95 -7.97 5.70
N LEU A 4 12.43 -8.86 4.87
CA LEU A 4 11.42 -8.53 3.87
C LEU A 4 9.99 -8.50 4.44
N HIS A 5 9.81 -8.96 5.68
CA HIS A 5 8.49 -9.12 6.27
C HIS A 5 8.06 -7.98 7.18
N SER A 6 8.92 -6.99 7.40
CA SER A 6 8.60 -5.91 8.29
C SER A 6 9.19 -4.58 7.82
N PHE A 7 8.68 -3.50 8.39
CA PHE A 7 9.25 -2.16 8.23
C PHE A 7 9.74 -1.69 9.60
N PRO A 8 10.78 -2.36 10.17
CA PRO A 8 11.12 -2.21 11.58
C PRO A 8 11.59 -0.81 11.99
N THR A 9 12.06 -0.03 11.03
CA THR A 9 12.52 1.33 11.29
C THR A 9 11.40 2.37 11.19
N ARG A 10 10.19 1.96 10.80
CA ARG A 10 9.06 2.87 10.62
C ARG A 10 8.30 3.05 11.92
N ARG A 11 8.18 4.29 12.35
CA ARG A 11 7.31 4.62 13.46
C ARG A 11 5.87 4.69 12.99
N SER A 12 4.92 4.34 13.84
CA SER A 12 3.50 4.44 13.52
C SER A 12 3.08 5.87 13.17
N SER A 13 3.76 6.88 13.70
CA SER A 13 3.50 8.29 13.40
C SER A 13 3.86 8.68 11.97
N ASP A 14 4.72 7.93 11.30
CA ASP A 14 5.08 8.17 9.89
C ASP A 14 4.05 7.57 8.93
N LEU A 15 3.22 6.66 9.41
CA LEU A 15 2.20 5.98 8.62
C LEU A 15 1.03 6.91 8.32
N VAL A 16 0.73 7.11 7.04
CA VAL A 16 -0.37 7.98 6.60
C VAL A 16 -1.61 7.19 6.21
N ALA A 17 -1.42 6.07 5.53
CA ALA A 17 -2.52 5.28 5.02
C ALA A 17 -2.20 3.80 5.03
N THR A 18 -3.23 2.98 5.23
CA THR A 18 -3.16 1.53 5.17
C THR A 18 -4.28 1.02 4.27
N ASN A 19 -3.95 0.09 3.39
CA ASN A 19 -4.92 -0.52 2.48
C ASN A 19 -5.51 -1.79 3.09
N ARG A 20 -6.53 -1.63 3.92
CA ARG A 20 -7.19 -2.77 4.59
C ARG A 20 -7.90 -3.69 3.61
N LYS A 21 -8.44 -3.13 2.53
CA LYS A 21 -9.11 -3.90 1.49
C LYS A 21 -8.15 -4.90 0.84
N ALA A 22 -6.90 -4.52 0.62
CA ALA A 22 -5.91 -5.42 0.05
C ALA A 22 -5.63 -6.62 0.95
N PHE A 23 -5.54 -6.41 2.26
CA PHE A 23 -5.36 -7.50 3.21
C PHE A 23 -6.57 -8.44 3.28
N PHE A 24 -7.76 -7.92 2.99
CA PHE A 24 -8.97 -8.74 2.92
C PHE A 24 -9.07 -9.52 1.60
N ASP A 25 -8.80 -8.85 0.48
CA ASP A 25 -9.00 -9.42 -0.86
C ASP A 25 -7.87 -10.32 -1.33
N TYR A 26 -6.66 -10.12 -0.79
CA TYR A 26 -5.44 -10.76 -1.27
C TYR A 26 -4.72 -11.51 -0.17
N GLU A 27 -4.09 -12.62 -0.56
CA GLU A 27 -3.08 -13.28 0.24
C GLU A 27 -1.74 -12.61 -0.07
N ILE A 28 -1.11 -12.03 0.93
CA ILE A 28 0.16 -11.32 0.77
C ILE A 28 1.30 -12.33 0.88
N LEU A 29 2.01 -12.54 -0.22
CA LEU A 29 3.07 -13.55 -0.31
C LEU A 29 4.41 -13.00 0.14
N ASP A 30 4.67 -11.73 -0.14
CA ASP A 30 5.92 -11.07 0.21
C ASP A 30 5.70 -9.56 0.27
N ARG A 31 6.63 -8.84 0.91
CA ARG A 31 6.52 -7.40 1.08
C ARG A 31 7.79 -6.70 0.61
N TYR A 32 7.61 -5.52 0.02
CA TYR A 32 8.69 -4.68 -0.48
C TYR A 32 8.42 -3.23 -0.09
N GLU A 33 9.44 -2.41 -0.12
CA GLU A 33 9.31 -0.98 0.11
C GLU A 33 9.91 -0.23 -1.07
N ALA A 34 9.19 0.79 -1.54
CA ALA A 34 9.65 1.63 -2.65
C ALA A 34 9.49 3.10 -2.31
N GLY A 35 10.37 3.92 -2.82
CA GLY A 35 10.22 5.37 -2.76
C GLY A 35 9.14 5.81 -3.75
N LEU A 36 8.51 6.95 -3.47
CA LEU A 36 7.44 7.49 -4.31
C LEU A 36 7.78 8.91 -4.76
N VAL A 37 7.73 9.13 -6.07
CA VAL A 37 7.98 10.45 -6.65
C VAL A 37 6.66 11.24 -6.68
N LEU A 38 6.62 12.34 -5.96
CA LEU A 38 5.42 13.16 -5.78
C LEU A 38 5.69 14.62 -6.11
N THR A 39 4.63 15.32 -6.51
CA THR A 39 4.65 16.79 -6.64
C THR A 39 4.43 17.43 -5.26
N GLY A 40 4.66 18.75 -5.18
CA GLY A 40 4.47 19.47 -3.91
C GLY A 40 3.03 19.43 -3.40
N THR A 41 2.04 19.56 -4.30
CA THR A 41 0.63 19.49 -3.91
C THR A 41 0.22 18.08 -3.46
N GLU A 42 0.80 17.06 -4.06
CA GLU A 42 0.56 15.67 -3.64
C GLU A 42 1.08 15.43 -2.22
N ILE A 43 2.28 15.91 -1.91
CA ILE A 43 2.86 15.78 -0.57
C ILE A 43 1.98 16.48 0.47
N LYS A 44 1.51 17.69 0.17
CA LYS A 44 0.63 18.44 1.06
C LYS A 44 -0.68 17.72 1.32
N SER A 45 -1.29 17.16 0.30
CA SER A 45 -2.52 16.36 0.43
C SER A 45 -2.30 15.11 1.25
N ILE A 46 -1.19 14.41 1.04
CA ILE A 46 -0.85 13.20 1.81
C ILE A 46 -0.65 13.54 3.28
N ARG A 47 0.05 14.65 3.60
CA ARG A 47 0.21 15.09 4.98
C ARG A 47 -1.11 15.41 5.66
N ALA A 48 -2.10 15.86 4.90
CA ALA A 48 -3.45 16.09 5.39
C ALA A 48 -4.30 14.81 5.47
N GLY A 49 -3.73 13.65 5.15
CA GLY A 49 -4.43 12.38 5.17
C GLY A 49 -5.38 12.15 4.02
N LYS A 50 -5.29 12.94 2.97
CA LYS A 50 -6.21 12.89 1.82
C LYS A 50 -5.72 11.94 0.74
N ILE A 51 -5.49 10.69 1.10
CA ILE A 51 -5.04 9.65 0.18
C ILE A 51 -5.86 8.38 0.37
N ASP A 52 -6.16 7.70 -0.73
CA ASP A 52 -6.88 6.43 -0.75
C ASP A 52 -6.08 5.41 -1.56
N LEU A 53 -5.72 4.30 -0.94
CA LEU A 53 -4.96 3.23 -1.55
C LEU A 53 -5.79 2.00 -1.91
N ARG A 54 -7.12 2.02 -1.71
CA ARG A 54 -7.94 0.80 -1.82
C ARG A 54 -7.78 0.03 -3.11
N ASP A 55 -7.67 0.72 -4.22
CA ASP A 55 -7.53 0.12 -5.54
C ASP A 55 -6.14 0.32 -6.13
N ALA A 56 -5.19 0.77 -5.31
CA ALA A 56 -3.84 1.06 -5.77
C ALA A 56 -3.02 -0.21 -5.95
N TYR A 57 -2.33 -0.29 -7.06
CA TYR A 57 -1.42 -1.38 -7.36
C TYR A 57 -0.19 -0.86 -8.09
N ALA A 58 0.86 -1.68 -8.13
CA ALA A 58 2.08 -1.35 -8.85
C ALA A 58 2.14 -2.14 -10.16
N ARG A 59 2.56 -1.47 -11.23
CA ARG A 59 2.68 -2.06 -12.55
C ARG A 59 4.09 -1.85 -13.11
N PRO A 60 4.82 -2.93 -13.44
CA PRO A 60 6.08 -2.80 -14.16
C PRO A 60 5.84 -2.34 -15.59
N GLN A 61 6.60 -1.35 -16.02
CA GLN A 61 6.52 -0.85 -17.40
C GLN A 61 7.87 -0.27 -17.80
N ASN A 62 8.44 -0.74 -18.90
CA ASN A 62 9.70 -0.24 -19.47
C ASN A 62 10.86 -0.23 -18.45
N GLY A 63 10.98 -1.26 -17.63
CA GLY A 63 12.03 -1.36 -16.64
C GLY A 63 11.81 -0.50 -15.39
N GLU A 64 10.68 0.18 -15.31
CA GLU A 64 10.29 1.01 -14.17
C GLU A 64 9.05 0.43 -13.50
N LEU A 65 8.79 0.87 -12.29
CA LEU A 65 7.60 0.47 -11.53
C LEU A 65 6.73 1.70 -11.27
N TRP A 66 5.43 1.58 -11.54
CA TRP A 66 4.48 2.67 -11.43
C TRP A 66 3.36 2.31 -10.46
N LEU A 67 3.01 3.25 -9.58
CA LEU A 67 1.84 3.16 -8.72
C LEU A 67 0.63 3.70 -9.47
N VAL A 68 -0.38 2.86 -9.65
CA VAL A 68 -1.58 3.15 -10.43
C VAL A 68 -2.82 3.08 -9.54
N ASN A 69 -3.80 3.90 -9.84
CA ASN A 69 -5.08 3.96 -9.12
C ASN A 69 -5.00 4.43 -7.65
N ALA A 70 -3.88 4.96 -7.22
CA ALA A 70 -3.83 5.64 -5.94
C ALA A 70 -4.50 7.01 -6.09
N HIS A 71 -5.48 7.30 -5.24
CA HIS A 71 -6.19 8.57 -5.26
C HIS A 71 -5.60 9.52 -4.22
N ILE A 72 -5.02 10.61 -4.68
CA ILE A 72 -4.55 11.69 -3.83
C ILE A 72 -5.39 12.92 -4.14
N ALA A 73 -6.22 13.34 -3.18
CA ALA A 73 -7.14 14.44 -3.39
C ALA A 73 -6.42 15.73 -3.78
N PRO A 74 -7.02 16.60 -4.59
CA PRO A 74 -6.45 17.91 -4.86
C PRO A 74 -6.24 18.70 -3.58
N TYR A 75 -5.16 19.46 -3.51
CA TYR A 75 -4.88 20.32 -2.36
C TYR A 75 -5.67 21.61 -2.48
N ASP A 76 -6.53 21.89 -1.50
CA ASP A 76 -7.50 22.99 -1.58
C ASP A 76 -6.86 24.37 -1.80
N ALA A 77 -5.70 24.61 -1.21
CA ALA A 77 -4.95 25.85 -1.39
C ALA A 77 -4.14 25.88 -2.69
N GLY A 78 -4.07 24.74 -3.41
CA GLY A 78 -3.43 24.64 -4.70
C GLY A 78 -4.35 25.25 -5.75
N SER A 79 -3.82 26.09 -6.60
CA SER A 79 -4.61 26.73 -7.64
C SER A 79 -4.47 25.99 -8.97
N VAL A 80 -4.01 26.68 -9.98
CA VAL A 80 -3.89 26.22 -11.36
C VAL A 80 -2.95 25.00 -11.52
N ASN A 81 -1.96 24.86 -10.64
CA ASN A 81 -0.93 23.84 -10.74
C ASN A 81 -1.20 22.61 -9.88
N ASN A 82 -2.46 22.35 -9.55
CA ASN A 82 -2.82 21.17 -8.78
C ASN A 82 -2.63 19.90 -9.62
N HIS A 83 -2.42 18.78 -8.92
CA HIS A 83 -2.17 17.50 -9.57
C HIS A 83 -3.47 16.79 -9.99
N ASP A 84 -3.36 15.86 -10.94
CA ASP A 84 -4.44 14.90 -11.22
C ASP A 84 -4.54 13.90 -10.07
N PRO A 85 -5.71 13.73 -9.44
CA PRO A 85 -5.87 12.83 -8.31
C PRO A 85 -5.41 11.39 -8.55
N LYS A 86 -5.59 10.88 -9.75
CA LYS A 86 -5.27 9.48 -10.09
C LYS A 86 -4.11 9.33 -11.06
N ARG A 87 -3.25 10.32 -11.20
CA ARG A 87 -2.12 10.17 -12.11
C ARG A 87 -1.21 9.02 -11.67
N PRO A 88 -0.64 8.27 -12.64
CA PRO A 88 0.36 7.26 -12.31
C PRO A 88 1.60 7.93 -11.69
N ARG A 89 2.15 7.32 -10.64
CA ARG A 89 3.30 7.86 -9.94
C ARG A 89 4.45 6.86 -9.99
N LYS A 90 5.65 7.37 -10.25
CA LYS A 90 6.82 6.53 -10.35
C LYS A 90 7.24 6.04 -8.97
N LEU A 91 7.51 4.73 -8.87
CA LEU A 91 8.07 4.10 -7.70
C LEU A 91 9.58 3.92 -7.89
N LEU A 92 10.33 4.17 -6.82
CA LEU A 92 11.78 4.08 -6.84
C LEU A 92 12.21 2.81 -6.10
N MET A 93 12.74 1.86 -6.85
CA MET A 93 13.33 0.62 -6.36
C MET A 93 14.60 0.32 -7.13
N HIS A 94 15.42 -0.54 -6.58
CA HIS A 94 16.58 -1.04 -7.31
C HIS A 94 16.11 -1.76 -8.57
N ARG A 95 16.85 -1.54 -9.65
CA ARG A 95 16.54 -2.12 -10.97
C ARG A 95 16.42 -3.64 -10.90
N GLU A 96 17.27 -4.28 -10.11
CA GLU A 96 17.27 -5.73 -9.90
C GLU A 96 15.97 -6.22 -9.23
N GLU A 97 15.49 -5.48 -8.25
CA GLU A 97 14.23 -5.80 -7.57
C GLU A 97 13.03 -5.64 -8.52
N ILE A 98 13.02 -4.60 -9.34
CA ILE A 98 11.98 -4.38 -10.33
C ILE A 98 11.95 -5.53 -11.34
N ALA A 99 13.11 -5.94 -11.84
CA ALA A 99 13.21 -7.06 -12.79
C ALA A 99 12.71 -8.36 -12.17
N LYS A 100 13.05 -8.62 -10.91
CA LYS A 100 12.59 -9.80 -10.18
C LYS A 100 11.08 -9.80 -10.03
N LEU A 101 10.49 -8.68 -9.61
CA LEU A 101 9.05 -8.54 -9.46
C LEU A 101 8.31 -8.73 -10.79
N LYS A 102 8.84 -8.16 -11.86
CA LYS A 102 8.28 -8.31 -13.20
C LYS A 102 8.20 -9.78 -13.60
N SER A 103 9.28 -10.54 -13.37
CA SER A 103 9.32 -11.96 -13.67
C SER A 103 8.32 -12.75 -12.85
N ILE A 104 8.22 -12.49 -11.56
CA ILE A 104 7.29 -13.20 -10.66
C ILE A 104 5.85 -12.92 -11.06
N VAL A 105 5.51 -11.69 -11.36
CA VAL A 105 4.16 -11.31 -11.80
C VAL A 105 3.79 -12.03 -13.11
N ALA A 106 4.73 -12.08 -14.06
CA ALA A 106 4.49 -12.74 -15.34
C ALA A 106 4.32 -14.25 -15.20
N GLU A 107 5.14 -14.90 -14.37
CA GLU A 107 5.14 -16.36 -14.23
C GLU A 107 3.99 -16.87 -13.35
N LYS A 108 3.71 -16.21 -12.24
CA LYS A 108 2.79 -16.73 -11.23
C LYS A 108 1.39 -16.14 -11.27
N GLY A 109 1.13 -15.17 -12.14
CA GLY A 109 -0.17 -14.52 -12.21
C GLY A 109 -0.57 -13.79 -10.95
N VAL A 110 0.42 -13.30 -10.20
CA VAL A 110 0.19 -12.49 -8.98
C VAL A 110 0.24 -11.02 -9.35
N THR A 111 -0.20 -10.17 -8.43
CA THR A 111 -0.15 -8.72 -8.61
C THR A 111 0.65 -8.07 -7.48
N ILE A 112 1.02 -6.82 -7.69
CA ILE A 112 1.71 -6.03 -6.67
C ILE A 112 0.73 -4.96 -6.19
N VAL A 113 0.27 -5.05 -4.94
CA VAL A 113 -0.68 -4.10 -4.37
C VAL A 113 0.01 -3.12 -3.44
N ALA A 114 -0.53 -1.91 -3.32
CA ALA A 114 -0.05 -0.95 -2.33
C ALA A 114 -0.70 -1.29 -0.99
N LEU A 115 0.11 -1.53 0.03
CA LEU A 115 -0.37 -1.90 1.36
C LEU A 115 -0.43 -0.72 2.32
N SER A 116 0.54 0.18 2.22
CA SER A 116 0.65 1.30 3.15
C SER A 116 1.47 2.43 2.53
N LEU A 117 1.29 3.62 3.08
CA LEU A 117 2.06 4.78 2.69
C LEU A 117 2.62 5.46 3.94
N PHE A 118 3.90 5.73 3.91
CA PHE A 118 4.63 6.44 4.96
C PHE A 118 5.17 7.74 4.41
N ILE A 119 5.20 8.77 5.24
CA ILE A 119 5.84 10.03 4.88
C ILE A 119 6.68 10.53 6.05
N LYS A 120 7.90 10.94 5.75
CA LYS A 120 8.81 11.52 6.73
C LYS A 120 9.53 12.70 6.09
N GLY A 121 9.25 13.91 6.57
CA GLY A 121 9.75 15.11 5.93
C GLY A 121 9.19 15.24 4.51
N HIS A 122 10.06 15.23 3.52
CA HIS A 122 9.70 15.29 2.10
C HIS A 122 9.84 13.94 1.39
N VAL A 123 10.13 12.88 2.15
CA VAL A 123 10.33 11.53 1.59
C VAL A 123 9.08 10.71 1.82
N ALA A 124 8.50 10.21 0.73
CA ALA A 124 7.36 9.30 0.78
C ALA A 124 7.82 7.90 0.40
N LYS A 125 7.34 6.91 1.14
CA LYS A 125 7.61 5.50 0.92
C LYS A 125 6.30 4.71 0.87
N VAL A 126 6.24 3.74 -0.03
CA VAL A 126 5.07 2.87 -0.18
C VAL A 126 5.48 1.45 0.17
N GLY A 127 4.71 0.84 1.07
CA GLY A 127 4.81 -0.59 1.31
C GLY A 127 4.04 -1.33 0.24
N LEU A 128 4.73 -2.18 -0.50
CA LEU A 128 4.15 -2.98 -1.57
C LEU A 128 4.03 -4.44 -1.13
N GLY A 129 2.97 -5.11 -1.57
CA GLY A 129 2.77 -6.53 -1.33
C GLY A 129 2.65 -7.30 -2.62
N LEU A 130 3.44 -8.37 -2.75
CA LEU A 130 3.23 -9.34 -3.79
C LEU A 130 2.03 -10.19 -3.38
N ALA A 131 0.97 -10.17 -4.17
CA ALA A 131 -0.32 -10.62 -3.72
C ALA A 131 -1.01 -11.53 -4.72
N ARG A 132 -1.76 -12.50 -4.19
CA ARG A 132 -2.62 -13.40 -4.94
C ARG A 132 -4.05 -13.22 -4.44
N GLY A 133 -5.01 -13.16 -5.36
CA GLY A 133 -6.41 -13.04 -4.98
C GLY A 133 -6.88 -14.21 -4.13
N LYS A 134 -7.55 -13.93 -3.02
CA LYS A 134 -8.13 -14.97 -2.17
C LYS A 134 -9.34 -15.60 -2.84
N ARG A 135 -9.50 -16.90 -2.67
CA ARG A 135 -10.72 -17.58 -3.05
C ARG A 135 -11.85 -17.15 -2.11
N GLN A 136 -13.08 -17.25 -2.57
CA GLN A 136 -14.26 -16.88 -1.75
C GLN A 136 -14.26 -17.56 -0.40
N TYR A 137 -13.82 -18.80 -0.33
CA TYR A 137 -13.68 -19.56 0.91
C TYR A 137 -12.73 -18.87 1.90
N ASP A 138 -11.57 -18.43 1.43
CA ASP A 138 -10.56 -17.77 2.27
C ASP A 138 -11.06 -16.42 2.81
N LYS A 139 -11.83 -15.69 2.02
CA LYS A 139 -12.44 -14.42 2.44
C LYS A 139 -13.45 -14.64 3.57
N ARG A 140 -14.28 -15.65 3.46
CA ARG A 140 -15.25 -16.01 4.51
C ARG A 140 -14.52 -16.36 5.80
N ARG A 141 -13.46 -17.14 5.72
CA ARG A 141 -12.65 -17.53 6.88
C ARG A 141 -12.04 -16.32 7.57
N THR A 142 -11.55 -15.36 6.80
CA THR A 142 -11.00 -14.11 7.34
C THR A 142 -12.05 -13.33 8.14
N LEU A 143 -13.27 -13.24 7.63
CA LEU A 143 -14.37 -12.56 8.32
C LEU A 143 -14.75 -13.27 9.61
N ILE A 144 -14.85 -14.59 9.60
CA ILE A 144 -15.17 -15.39 10.79
C ILE A 144 -14.11 -15.16 11.87
N ASN A 145 -12.84 -15.21 11.51
CA ASN A 145 -11.75 -14.99 12.46
C ASN A 145 -11.81 -13.58 13.09
N LYS A 146 -12.14 -12.56 12.31
CA LYS A 146 -12.30 -11.20 12.83
C LYS A 146 -13.45 -11.10 13.83
N ASP A 147 -14.55 -11.77 13.56
CA ASP A 147 -15.72 -11.76 14.45
C ASP A 147 -15.40 -12.47 15.75
N MET A 148 -14.73 -13.60 15.71
CA MET A 148 -14.28 -14.31 16.90
C MET A 148 -13.34 -13.47 17.76
N ASP A 149 -12.40 -12.78 17.15
CA ASP A 149 -11.50 -11.87 17.86
C ASP A 149 -12.26 -10.73 18.55
N ARG A 150 -13.26 -10.17 17.90
CA ARG A 150 -14.08 -9.11 18.48
C ARG A 150 -14.87 -9.62 19.70
N GLU A 151 -15.47 -10.79 19.62
CA GLU A 151 -16.18 -11.41 20.72
C GLU A 151 -15.27 -11.70 21.91
N ALA A 152 -14.08 -12.22 21.66
CA ALA A 152 -13.10 -12.46 22.70
C ALA A 152 -12.71 -11.17 23.42
N ARG A 153 -12.51 -10.07 22.68
CA ARG A 153 -12.21 -8.77 23.27
C ARG A 153 -13.35 -8.24 24.11
N ARG A 154 -14.60 -8.40 23.67
CA ARG A 154 -15.77 -7.99 24.44
C ARG A 154 -15.86 -8.77 25.75
N ALA A 155 -15.68 -10.09 25.71
CA ALA A 155 -15.71 -10.93 26.89
C ALA A 155 -14.66 -10.49 27.90
N LEU A 156 -13.42 -10.21 27.46
CA LEU A 156 -12.37 -9.69 28.33
C LEU A 156 -12.71 -8.32 28.91
N GLY A 157 -13.39 -7.47 28.15
CA GLY A 157 -13.81 -6.16 28.61
C GLY A 157 -14.91 -6.22 29.67
N THR A 158 -15.75 -7.24 29.66
CA THR A 158 -16.85 -7.38 30.61
C THR A 158 -16.48 -8.08 31.92
N VAL A 159 -15.30 -8.69 31.98
CA VAL A 159 -14.83 -9.42 33.17
C VAL A 159 -14.21 -8.51 34.23
N ARG A 160 -14.07 -7.26 33.97
CA ARG A 160 -13.49 -6.29 34.90
C ARG A 160 -14.40 -6.02 36.11
#